data_a687fdcd16337ffac2da39323443d19c
#
_entry.id   a687fdcd16337ffac2da39323443d19c
#
_cell.length_a   1.000
_cell.length_b   1.000
_cell.length_c   1.000
_cell.angle_alpha   90.00
_cell.angle_beta   90.00
_cell.angle_gamma   90.00
#
_symmetry.space_group_name_H-M   'P 1'
#
loop_
_entity.id
_entity.type
_entity.pdbx_description
1 polymer ?
#
loop_
_entity_poly.entity_id
_entity_poly.type
_entity_poly.pdbx_seq_one_letter_code
_entity_poly.pdbx_strand_id
1 'polypeptide(L)'
;LEGLLATSHGLVPTAEAIVTRLGATSSAYLLDRATISAIYQRHRNEPSVAMKRTLWARLLTSALGTQFEDSDDLFIEHTLLVNSAEIIAHAVLGLHPETITPAALLGGERFDESGIYGVVEQDFFDWVAELEEGRTFVRTLSRRLARFDWSAVEQDVLKVLYESIIGAETRKRLGEYYTPDWLAHIIVEETIDAPL
;
A
#
# COMPACT_ATOMS: atom_id res chain seq x y z
N LEU A 1 20.58 -10.87 -34.59
CA LEU A 1 19.91 -11.51 -33.41
C LEU A 1 20.22 -10.79 -32.06
N GLU A 2 21.12 -9.80 -32.04
CA GLU A 2 21.50 -9.03 -30.85
C GLU A 2 20.55 -7.84 -30.53
N GLY A 3 19.54 -7.59 -31.35
CA GLY A 3 18.59 -6.47 -31.16
C GLY A 3 17.29 -6.83 -30.41
N LEU A 4 17.14 -8.05 -29.89
CA LEU A 4 15.90 -8.54 -29.27
C LEU A 4 15.96 -8.69 -27.74
N LEU A 5 17.07 -8.33 -27.12
CA LEU A 5 17.19 -8.19 -25.68
C LEU A 5 17.27 -6.67 -25.31
N ALA A 6 16.26 -5.92 -25.73
CA ALA A 6 15.98 -4.69 -25.04
C ALA A 6 15.57 -5.11 -23.61
N THR A 7 16.48 -4.96 -22.66
CA THR A 7 16.13 -4.91 -21.25
C THR A 7 15.00 -3.88 -21.13
N SER A 8 13.78 -4.34 -20.94
CA SER A 8 12.67 -3.44 -20.64
C SER A 8 13.03 -2.82 -19.27
N HIS A 9 13.68 -1.65 -19.31
CA HIS A 9 13.84 -0.85 -18.11
C HIS A 9 12.45 -0.63 -17.57
N GLY A 10 12.22 -0.96 -16.31
CA GLY A 10 10.97 -0.69 -15.63
C GLY A 10 10.61 0.80 -15.73
N LEU A 11 9.36 1.12 -15.53
CA LEU A 11 8.91 2.52 -15.49
C LEU A 11 9.53 3.21 -14.27
N VAL A 12 10.18 4.35 -14.46
CA VAL A 12 10.67 5.15 -13.33
C VAL A 12 9.47 5.65 -12.50
N PRO A 13 9.44 5.43 -11.18
CA PRO A 13 8.32 5.78 -10.31
C PRO A 13 8.33 7.27 -9.95
N THR A 14 8.19 8.15 -10.94
CA THR A 14 8.03 9.60 -10.71
C THR A 14 6.64 9.90 -10.13
N ALA A 15 6.49 11.06 -9.45
CA ALA A 15 5.18 11.49 -8.94
C ALA A 15 4.10 11.48 -10.03
N GLU A 16 4.40 11.98 -11.21
CA GLU A 16 3.49 11.98 -12.36
C GLU A 16 3.11 10.55 -12.79
N ALA A 17 4.08 9.64 -12.88
CA ALA A 17 3.84 8.25 -13.25
C ALA A 17 2.97 7.53 -12.22
N ILE A 18 3.21 7.76 -10.92
CA ILE A 18 2.40 7.21 -9.83
C ILE A 18 0.96 7.72 -9.93
N VAL A 19 0.75 9.04 -9.96
CA VAL A 19 -0.60 9.64 -10.05
C VAL A 19 -1.34 9.14 -11.30
N THR A 20 -0.69 9.15 -12.46
CA THR A 20 -1.33 8.81 -13.73
C THR A 20 -1.67 7.33 -13.82
N ARG A 21 -0.84 6.44 -13.27
CA ARG A 21 -0.98 4.99 -13.47
C ARG A 21 -1.59 4.26 -12.27
N LEU A 22 -1.44 4.78 -11.06
CA LEU A 22 -1.89 4.15 -9.82
C LEU A 22 -2.87 5.01 -9.02
N GLY A 23 -2.98 6.31 -9.31
CA GLY A 23 -3.87 7.24 -8.60
C GLY A 23 -5.36 6.95 -8.85
N ALA A 24 -6.22 7.54 -8.05
CA ALA A 24 -7.68 7.27 -7.99
C ALA A 24 -8.43 7.41 -9.33
N THR A 25 -7.93 8.18 -10.27
CA THR A 25 -8.52 8.37 -11.60
C THR A 25 -7.96 7.43 -12.67
N SER A 26 -6.92 6.65 -12.34
CA SER A 26 -6.31 5.71 -13.28
C SER A 26 -7.24 4.51 -13.55
N SER A 27 -7.23 4.01 -14.78
CA SER A 27 -7.99 2.79 -15.12
C SER A 27 -7.56 1.57 -14.30
N ALA A 28 -6.29 1.51 -13.91
CA ALA A 28 -5.76 0.45 -13.07
C ALA A 28 -6.37 0.49 -11.67
N TYR A 29 -6.33 1.65 -11.02
CA TYR A 29 -6.94 1.82 -9.70
C TYR A 29 -8.44 1.53 -9.72
N LEU A 30 -9.18 2.08 -10.69
CA LEU A 30 -10.62 1.86 -10.79
C LEU A 30 -10.97 0.37 -10.93
N LEU A 31 -10.18 -0.37 -11.72
CA LEU A 31 -10.35 -1.82 -11.85
C LEU A 31 -10.02 -2.55 -10.55
N ASP A 32 -8.92 -2.20 -9.90
CA ASP A 32 -8.50 -2.83 -8.65
C ASP A 32 -9.50 -2.57 -7.54
N ARG A 33 -9.96 -1.32 -7.40
CA ARG A 33 -10.99 -0.95 -6.42
C ARG A 33 -12.31 -1.70 -6.66
N ALA A 34 -12.75 -1.80 -7.91
CA ALA A 34 -13.95 -2.55 -8.25
C ALA A 34 -13.79 -4.05 -7.95
N THR A 35 -12.61 -4.62 -8.24
CA THR A 35 -12.32 -6.04 -7.99
C THR A 35 -12.32 -6.35 -6.50
N ILE A 36 -11.57 -5.59 -5.70
CA ILE A 36 -11.47 -5.81 -4.25
C ILE A 36 -12.81 -5.54 -3.55
N SER A 37 -13.56 -4.53 -4.02
CA SER A 37 -14.92 -4.26 -3.54
C SER A 37 -15.85 -5.46 -3.77
N ALA A 38 -15.81 -6.05 -4.96
CA ALA A 38 -16.63 -7.22 -5.27
C ALA A 38 -16.24 -8.45 -4.43
N ILE A 39 -14.94 -8.66 -4.17
CA ILE A 39 -14.47 -9.72 -3.26
C ILE A 39 -14.99 -9.45 -1.84
N TYR A 40 -14.80 -8.23 -1.33
CA TYR A 40 -15.27 -7.85 0.01
C TYR A 40 -16.78 -8.06 0.16
N GLN A 41 -17.60 -7.62 -0.77
CA GLN A 41 -19.06 -7.77 -0.68
C GLN A 41 -19.52 -9.24 -0.61
N ARG A 42 -18.78 -10.17 -1.27
CA ARG A 42 -19.07 -11.60 -1.19
C ARG A 42 -18.68 -12.22 0.14
N HIS A 43 -17.59 -11.75 0.75
CA HIS A 43 -16.95 -12.38 1.91
C HIS A 43 -17.07 -11.58 3.21
N ARG A 44 -17.69 -10.40 3.20
CA ARG A 44 -17.74 -9.50 4.37
C ARG A 44 -18.38 -10.11 5.63
N ASN A 45 -19.17 -11.16 5.47
CA ASN A 45 -19.80 -11.88 6.59
C ASN A 45 -18.98 -13.09 7.07
N GLU A 46 -17.86 -13.39 6.43
CA GLU A 46 -16.95 -14.42 6.94
C GLU A 46 -16.28 -13.94 8.23
N PRO A 47 -16.17 -14.81 9.24
CA PRO A 47 -15.76 -14.41 10.59
C PRO A 47 -14.42 -13.65 10.63
N SER A 48 -13.43 -14.07 9.85
CA SER A 48 -12.10 -13.41 9.80
C SER A 48 -12.20 -12.03 9.17
N VAL A 49 -12.89 -11.88 8.04
CA VAL A 49 -13.07 -10.59 7.34
C VAL A 49 -13.86 -9.61 8.21
N ALA A 50 -14.98 -10.06 8.78
CA ALA A 50 -15.81 -9.25 9.65
C ALA A 50 -15.07 -8.81 10.92
N MET A 51 -14.23 -9.67 11.48
CA MET A 51 -13.39 -9.36 12.64
C MET A 51 -12.38 -8.24 12.30
N LYS A 52 -11.59 -8.38 11.23
CA LYS A 52 -10.59 -7.41 10.81
C LYS A 52 -11.24 -6.05 10.48
N ARG A 53 -12.36 -6.07 9.74
CA ARG A 53 -13.15 -4.87 9.45
C ARG A 53 -13.62 -4.15 10.73
N THR A 54 -14.09 -4.92 11.71
CA THR A 54 -14.57 -4.38 13.00
C THR A 54 -13.42 -3.81 13.81
N LEU A 55 -12.27 -4.49 13.87
CA LEU A 55 -11.10 -4.02 14.62
C LEU A 55 -10.54 -2.73 14.02
N TRP A 56 -10.43 -2.64 12.69
CA TRP A 56 -10.05 -1.42 11.99
C TRP A 56 -10.97 -0.24 12.33
N ALA A 57 -12.29 -0.44 12.23
CA ALA A 57 -13.26 0.61 12.54
C ALA A 57 -13.18 1.07 14.00
N ARG A 58 -12.98 0.14 14.94
CA ARG A 58 -12.79 0.46 16.37
C ARG A 58 -11.52 1.27 16.61
N LEU A 59 -10.41 0.90 15.96
CA LEU A 59 -9.16 1.63 16.07
C LEU A 59 -9.33 3.08 15.62
N LEU A 60 -9.89 3.30 14.42
CA LEU A 60 -10.11 4.64 13.89
C LEU A 60 -11.14 5.43 14.72
N THR A 61 -12.20 4.80 15.17
CA THR A 61 -13.17 5.45 16.07
C THR A 61 -12.51 5.88 17.38
N SER A 62 -11.63 5.05 17.94
CA SER A 62 -10.90 5.38 19.17
C SER A 62 -9.90 6.52 18.99
N ALA A 63 -9.23 6.55 17.82
CA ALA A 63 -8.21 7.55 17.52
C ALA A 63 -8.80 8.91 17.11
N LEU A 64 -9.88 8.91 16.32
CA LEU A 64 -10.41 10.09 15.64
C LEU A 64 -11.78 10.55 16.21
N GLY A 65 -12.42 9.74 17.02
CA GLY A 65 -13.70 10.07 17.63
C GLY A 65 -14.80 10.35 16.59
N THR A 66 -15.52 11.45 16.78
CA THR A 66 -16.65 11.84 15.91
C THR A 66 -16.23 12.33 14.52
N GLN A 67 -14.95 12.53 14.27
CA GLN A 67 -14.45 12.91 12.94
C GLN A 67 -14.36 11.72 11.98
N PHE A 68 -14.33 10.51 12.50
CA PHE A 68 -14.30 9.29 11.71
C PHE A 68 -15.69 8.91 11.23
N GLU A 69 -15.86 8.81 9.92
CA GLU A 69 -17.06 8.29 9.27
C GLU A 69 -16.77 6.86 8.80
N ASP A 70 -17.32 5.88 9.52
CA ASP A 70 -17.14 4.47 9.21
C ASP A 70 -17.85 4.10 7.91
N SER A 71 -17.10 3.60 6.92
CA SER A 71 -17.64 3.13 5.67
C SER A 71 -16.84 1.95 5.10
N ASP A 72 -17.54 1.08 4.37
CA ASP A 72 -16.90 -0.03 3.66
C ASP A 72 -16.02 0.49 2.52
N ASP A 73 -16.40 1.59 1.88
CA ASP A 73 -15.60 2.21 0.81
C ASP A 73 -14.24 2.66 1.32
N LEU A 74 -14.18 3.31 2.48
CA LEU A 74 -12.92 3.73 3.08
C LEU A 74 -12.04 2.54 3.49
N PHE A 75 -12.66 1.48 4.04
CA PHE A 75 -11.94 0.24 4.37
C PHE A 75 -11.31 -0.41 3.12
N ILE A 76 -12.06 -0.44 2.01
CA ILE A 76 -11.59 -0.97 0.72
C ILE A 76 -10.44 -0.13 0.17
N GLU A 77 -10.55 1.20 0.23
CA GLU A 77 -9.49 2.13 -0.20
C GLU A 77 -8.22 1.95 0.63
N HIS A 78 -8.34 1.85 1.95
CA HIS A 78 -7.21 1.57 2.82
C HIS A 78 -6.61 0.19 2.56
N THR A 79 -7.43 -0.85 2.33
CA THR A 79 -6.91 -2.18 1.98
C THR A 79 -6.08 -2.13 0.70
N LEU A 80 -6.58 -1.45 -0.34
CA LEU A 80 -5.84 -1.33 -1.61
C LEU A 80 -4.54 -0.54 -1.44
N LEU A 81 -4.58 0.54 -0.67
CA LEU A 81 -3.43 1.39 -0.40
C LEU A 81 -2.35 0.63 0.37
N VAL A 82 -2.71 -0.01 1.49
CA VAL A 82 -1.76 -0.72 2.36
C VAL A 82 -1.15 -1.90 1.61
N ASN A 83 -1.96 -2.74 0.96
CA ASN A 83 -1.42 -3.86 0.18
C ASN A 83 -0.50 -3.39 -0.95
N SER A 84 -0.78 -2.23 -1.57
CA SER A 84 0.12 -1.65 -2.56
C SER A 84 1.44 -1.20 -1.93
N ALA A 85 1.38 -0.55 -0.76
CA ALA A 85 2.57 -0.09 -0.04
C ALA A 85 3.47 -1.26 0.39
N GLU A 86 2.88 -2.34 0.92
CA GLU A 86 3.60 -3.56 1.30
C GLU A 86 4.30 -4.23 0.12
N ILE A 87 3.62 -4.32 -1.03
CA ILE A 87 4.21 -4.86 -2.26
C ILE A 87 5.35 -3.96 -2.76
N ILE A 88 5.17 -2.64 -2.73
CA ILE A 88 6.21 -1.67 -3.11
C ILE A 88 7.42 -1.78 -2.18
N ALA A 89 7.19 -1.91 -0.87
CA ALA A 89 8.27 -2.07 0.10
C ALA A 89 9.16 -3.28 -0.22
N HIS A 90 8.57 -4.42 -0.60
CA HIS A 90 9.35 -5.58 -1.07
C HIS A 90 10.18 -5.25 -2.31
N ALA A 91 9.59 -4.55 -3.28
CA ALA A 91 10.30 -4.19 -4.52
C ALA A 91 11.46 -3.19 -4.28
N VAL A 92 11.29 -2.24 -3.35
CA VAL A 92 12.37 -1.31 -2.93
C VAL A 92 13.55 -2.05 -2.31
N LEU A 93 13.32 -3.16 -1.60
CA LEU A 93 14.37 -4.03 -1.08
C LEU A 93 15.06 -4.90 -2.17
N GLY A 94 14.69 -4.72 -3.44
CA GLY A 94 15.21 -5.51 -4.55
C GLY A 94 14.61 -6.92 -4.66
N LEU A 95 13.55 -7.21 -3.92
CA LEU A 95 12.79 -8.44 -4.05
C LEU A 95 11.86 -8.34 -5.27
N HIS A 96 11.50 -9.50 -5.82
CA HIS A 96 10.59 -9.61 -6.96
C HIS A 96 9.17 -9.98 -6.47
N PRO A 97 8.31 -8.99 -6.15
CA PRO A 97 7.01 -9.25 -5.51
C PRO A 97 6.11 -10.17 -6.32
N GLU A 98 6.25 -10.20 -7.65
CA GLU A 98 5.49 -11.11 -8.52
C GLU A 98 5.84 -12.60 -8.33
N THR A 99 6.96 -12.91 -7.67
CA THR A 99 7.42 -14.27 -7.36
C THR A 99 7.10 -14.71 -5.94
N ILE A 100 6.69 -13.78 -5.08
CA ILE A 100 6.39 -14.03 -3.67
C ILE A 100 4.91 -14.43 -3.52
N THR A 101 4.61 -15.30 -2.57
CA THR A 101 3.22 -15.69 -2.31
C THR A 101 2.43 -14.51 -1.70
N PRO A 102 1.12 -14.37 -1.96
CA PRO A 102 0.32 -13.32 -1.37
C PRO A 102 0.39 -13.25 0.17
N ALA A 103 0.41 -14.39 0.84
CA ALA A 103 0.52 -14.44 2.29
C ALA A 103 1.87 -13.88 2.78
N ALA A 104 2.97 -14.23 2.13
CA ALA A 104 4.30 -13.73 2.48
C ALA A 104 4.49 -12.24 2.13
N LEU A 105 3.81 -11.74 1.07
CA LEU A 105 3.81 -10.32 0.72
C LEU A 105 3.13 -9.46 1.78
N LEU A 106 2.00 -9.93 2.32
CA LEU A 106 1.20 -9.17 3.28
C LEU A 106 1.49 -9.55 4.74
N GLY A 107 2.31 -10.56 4.98
CA GLY A 107 2.67 -11.04 6.32
C GLY A 107 4.06 -10.66 6.81
N GLY A 108 4.89 -10.07 5.95
CA GLY A 108 6.21 -9.57 6.31
C GLY A 108 7.33 -10.61 6.41
N GLU A 109 7.09 -11.89 6.12
CA GLU A 109 8.07 -12.97 6.28
C GLU A 109 9.43 -12.64 5.63
N ARG A 110 9.44 -12.01 4.45
CA ARG A 110 10.67 -11.65 3.73
C ARG A 110 11.45 -10.51 4.38
N PHE A 111 10.78 -9.62 5.09
CA PHE A 111 11.41 -8.59 5.89
C PHE A 111 12.06 -9.19 7.12
N ASP A 112 11.38 -10.09 7.82
CA ASP A 112 11.91 -10.81 8.97
C ASP A 112 13.16 -11.63 8.60
N GLU A 113 13.14 -12.35 7.48
CA GLU A 113 14.29 -13.07 6.94
C GLU A 113 15.48 -12.16 6.63
N SER A 114 15.22 -10.89 6.32
CA SER A 114 16.24 -9.86 6.07
C SER A 114 16.68 -9.12 7.33
N GLY A 115 16.14 -9.47 8.51
CA GLY A 115 16.43 -8.81 9.79
C GLY A 115 15.79 -7.44 9.95
N ILE A 116 14.75 -7.14 9.16
CA ILE A 116 13.99 -5.89 9.21
C ILE A 116 12.60 -6.19 9.78
N TYR A 117 12.30 -5.64 10.95
CA TYR A 117 11.08 -5.94 11.68
C TYR A 117 10.16 -4.73 11.72
N GLY A 118 8.83 -4.94 11.76
CA GLY A 118 7.83 -3.90 11.93
C GLY A 118 7.56 -3.03 10.69
N VAL A 119 8.06 -3.41 9.51
CA VAL A 119 7.80 -2.67 8.25
C VAL A 119 6.57 -3.22 7.54
N VAL A 120 6.47 -4.55 7.45
CA VAL A 120 5.30 -5.27 6.96
C VAL A 120 4.97 -6.33 8.00
N GLU A 121 3.75 -6.33 8.49
CA GLU A 121 3.25 -7.29 9.48
C GLU A 121 1.79 -7.61 9.17
N GLN A 122 1.30 -8.72 9.75
CA GLN A 122 -0.13 -9.02 9.66
C GLN A 122 -0.96 -7.92 10.30
N ASP A 123 -1.93 -7.41 9.56
CA ASP A 123 -2.78 -6.31 9.98
C ASP A 123 -4.27 -6.52 9.66
N PHE A 124 -5.03 -5.43 9.58
CA PHE A 124 -6.46 -5.50 9.23
C PHE A 124 -6.69 -5.75 7.74
N PHE A 125 -5.70 -5.58 6.87
CA PHE A 125 -5.86 -5.52 5.42
C PHE A 125 -5.36 -6.78 4.72
N ASP A 126 -4.71 -7.68 5.43
CA ASP A 126 -4.25 -8.98 4.92
C ASP A 126 -5.40 -10.01 4.73
N TRP A 127 -6.66 -9.67 5.13
CA TRP A 127 -7.85 -10.49 4.88
C TRP A 127 -7.95 -10.95 3.42
N VAL A 128 -7.42 -10.14 2.51
CA VAL A 128 -7.40 -10.43 1.08
C VAL A 128 -6.62 -11.72 0.78
N ALA A 129 -5.49 -11.94 1.45
CA ALA A 129 -4.66 -13.14 1.26
C ALA A 129 -5.27 -14.41 1.86
N GLU A 130 -6.24 -14.30 2.76
CA GLU A 130 -6.95 -15.45 3.31
C GLU A 130 -7.90 -16.10 2.29
N LEU A 131 -8.39 -15.33 1.31
CA LEU A 131 -9.35 -15.73 0.30
C LEU A 131 -8.67 -16.13 -1.02
N GLU A 132 -9.18 -17.16 -1.72
CA GLU A 132 -8.61 -17.59 -3.00
C GLU A 132 -8.70 -16.50 -4.08
N GLU A 133 -9.84 -15.81 -4.17
CA GLU A 133 -10.03 -14.71 -5.10
C GLU A 133 -9.11 -13.52 -4.73
N GLY A 134 -8.95 -13.27 -3.44
CA GLY A 134 -8.06 -12.26 -2.93
C GLY A 134 -6.58 -12.55 -3.23
N ARG A 135 -6.14 -13.80 -3.07
CA ARG A 135 -4.79 -14.22 -3.50
C ARG A 135 -4.54 -13.98 -4.99
N THR A 136 -5.56 -14.23 -5.81
CA THR A 136 -5.49 -13.94 -7.25
C THR A 136 -5.40 -12.43 -7.53
N PHE A 137 -6.15 -11.63 -6.78
CA PHE A 137 -6.07 -10.17 -6.83
C PHE A 137 -4.67 -9.67 -6.44
N VAL A 138 -4.11 -10.09 -5.30
CA VAL A 138 -2.76 -9.69 -4.84
C VAL A 138 -1.69 -10.05 -5.88
N ARG A 139 -1.74 -11.25 -6.50
CA ARG A 139 -0.83 -11.60 -7.60
C ARG A 139 -0.95 -10.67 -8.81
N THR A 140 -2.16 -10.21 -9.12
CA THR A 140 -2.39 -9.28 -10.23
C THR A 140 -1.85 -7.91 -9.91
N LEU A 141 -2.07 -7.43 -8.68
CA LEU A 141 -1.56 -6.17 -8.17
C LEU A 141 -0.02 -6.18 -8.14
N SER A 142 0.60 -7.24 -7.62
CA SER A 142 2.06 -7.37 -7.56
C SER A 142 2.72 -7.35 -8.94
N ARG A 143 2.15 -8.04 -9.94
CA ARG A 143 2.63 -7.98 -11.34
C ARG A 143 2.49 -6.59 -11.96
N ARG A 144 1.49 -5.83 -11.57
CA ARG A 144 1.30 -4.45 -12.04
C ARG A 144 2.34 -3.52 -11.44
N LEU A 145 2.55 -3.62 -10.13
CA LEU A 145 3.54 -2.83 -9.42
C LEU A 145 4.97 -3.19 -9.82
N ALA A 146 5.25 -4.46 -10.13
CA ALA A 146 6.54 -4.91 -10.65
C ALA A 146 6.92 -4.33 -12.04
N ARG A 147 6.03 -3.58 -12.71
CA ARG A 147 6.38 -2.86 -13.93
C ARG A 147 7.20 -1.59 -13.69
N PHE A 148 7.24 -1.13 -12.46
CA PHE A 148 8.06 0.01 -12.07
C PHE A 148 9.45 -0.45 -11.62
N ASP A 149 10.44 0.35 -11.91
CA ASP A 149 11.79 0.19 -11.35
C ASP A 149 11.87 0.89 -9.99
N TRP A 150 11.50 0.17 -8.94
CA TRP A 150 11.49 0.73 -7.59
C TRP A 150 12.88 0.98 -7.02
N SER A 151 13.96 0.50 -7.68
CA SER A 151 15.33 0.85 -7.30
C SER A 151 15.69 2.30 -7.68
N ALA A 152 14.93 2.90 -8.60
CA ALA A 152 15.09 4.29 -9.05
C ALA A 152 14.20 5.29 -8.29
N VAL A 153 13.75 4.94 -7.07
CA VAL A 153 12.94 5.84 -6.21
C VAL A 153 13.82 6.94 -5.65
N GLU A 154 13.50 8.19 -5.98
CA GLU A 154 14.18 9.40 -5.49
C GLU A 154 13.28 10.29 -4.61
N GLN A 155 12.04 9.87 -4.36
CA GLN A 155 11.04 10.65 -3.64
C GLN A 155 10.12 9.75 -2.81
N ASP A 156 9.35 10.33 -1.89
CA ASP A 156 8.35 9.63 -1.12
C ASP A 156 7.15 9.22 -1.99
N VAL A 157 7.30 8.07 -2.68
CA VAL A 157 6.27 7.53 -3.57
C VAL A 157 5.03 7.06 -2.81
N LEU A 158 5.16 6.67 -1.56
CA LEU A 158 4.02 6.25 -0.73
C LEU A 158 3.16 7.46 -0.37
N LYS A 159 3.77 8.60 -0.05
CA LYS A 159 3.06 9.88 0.12
C LYS A 159 2.28 10.24 -1.14
N VAL A 160 2.94 10.21 -2.31
CA VAL A 160 2.30 10.53 -3.59
C VAL A 160 1.13 9.59 -3.87
N LEU A 161 1.31 8.29 -3.66
CA LEU A 161 0.26 7.29 -3.84
C LEU A 161 -0.92 7.54 -2.90
N TYR A 162 -0.66 7.71 -1.61
CA TYR A 162 -1.65 8.01 -0.59
C TYR A 162 -2.46 9.27 -0.95
N GLU A 163 -1.78 10.38 -1.25
CA GLU A 163 -2.43 11.65 -1.60
C GLU A 163 -3.24 11.57 -2.89
N SER A 164 -2.87 10.68 -3.81
CA SER A 164 -3.59 10.48 -5.06
C SER A 164 -4.82 9.58 -4.94
N ILE A 165 -4.88 8.72 -3.90
CA ILE A 165 -5.98 7.78 -3.65
C ILE A 165 -6.97 8.37 -2.65
N ILE A 166 -6.48 8.82 -1.49
CA ILE A 166 -7.32 9.36 -0.44
C ILE A 166 -7.54 10.85 -0.69
N GLY A 167 -8.77 11.24 -0.96
CA GLY A 167 -9.12 12.64 -1.26
C GLY A 167 -8.76 13.61 -0.13
N ALA A 168 -8.39 14.85 -0.49
CA ALA A 168 -7.94 15.87 0.45
C ALA A 168 -8.92 16.13 1.60
N GLU A 169 -10.22 16.15 1.33
CA GLU A 169 -11.25 16.33 2.37
C GLU A 169 -11.31 15.16 3.35
N THR A 170 -11.12 13.92 2.86
CA THR A 170 -11.05 12.73 3.70
C THR A 170 -9.81 12.76 4.58
N ARG A 171 -8.64 13.06 4.03
CA ARG A 171 -7.39 13.23 4.79
C ARG A 171 -7.51 14.30 5.87
N LYS A 172 -8.11 15.44 5.54
CA LYS A 172 -8.37 16.51 6.51
C LYS A 172 -9.27 16.06 7.66
N ARG A 173 -10.33 15.31 7.38
CA ARG A 173 -11.22 14.75 8.41
C ARG A 173 -10.52 13.72 9.29
N LEU A 174 -9.65 12.90 8.70
CA LEU A 174 -8.88 11.89 9.41
C LEU A 174 -7.70 12.48 10.19
N GLY A 175 -7.37 13.77 9.98
CA GLY A 175 -6.19 14.40 10.57
C GLY A 175 -4.88 13.86 10.02
N GLU A 176 -4.94 13.22 8.85
CA GLU A 176 -3.80 12.57 8.20
C GLU A 176 -3.04 13.60 7.35
N TYR A 177 -2.02 14.18 7.95
CA TYR A 177 -1.11 15.10 7.28
C TYR A 177 0.30 14.52 7.25
N TYR A 178 0.88 14.51 6.07
CA TYR A 178 2.30 14.20 5.95
C TYR A 178 3.14 15.30 6.57
N THR A 179 4.20 14.91 7.24
CA THR A 179 5.20 15.85 7.76
C THR A 179 5.83 16.60 6.58
N PRO A 180 5.81 17.94 6.58
CA PRO A 180 6.51 18.70 5.54
C PRO A 180 7.99 18.35 5.49
N ASP A 181 8.58 18.32 4.29
CA ASP A 181 9.96 17.89 4.07
C ASP A 181 10.97 18.68 4.91
N TRP A 182 10.76 19.99 5.08
CA TRP A 182 11.62 20.84 5.93
C TRP A 182 11.58 20.42 7.41
N LEU A 183 10.42 20.01 7.90
CA LEU A 183 10.26 19.56 9.29
C LEU A 183 10.84 18.15 9.47
N ALA A 184 10.62 17.25 8.51
CA ALA A 184 11.22 15.93 8.50
C ALA A 184 12.76 16.03 8.52
N HIS A 185 13.34 16.95 7.74
CA HIS A 185 14.77 17.20 7.69
C HIS A 185 15.31 17.66 9.05
N ILE A 186 14.67 18.63 9.68
CA ILE A 186 15.05 19.09 11.04
C ILE A 186 14.98 17.94 12.05
N ILE A 187 13.88 17.14 12.03
CA ILE A 187 13.73 16.03 12.97
C ILE A 187 14.88 15.01 12.78
N VAL A 188 15.23 14.68 11.55
CA VAL A 188 16.31 13.73 11.24
C VAL A 188 17.65 14.29 11.70
N GLU A 189 17.98 15.54 11.37
CA GLU A 189 19.22 16.20 11.79
C GLU A 189 19.36 16.22 13.31
N GLU A 190 18.33 16.68 14.02
CA GLU A 190 18.35 16.79 15.49
C GLU A 190 18.34 15.43 16.21
N THR A 191 17.89 14.36 15.53
CA THR A 191 17.77 13.05 16.17
C THR A 191 18.96 12.14 15.86
N ILE A 192 19.50 12.22 14.64
CA ILE A 192 20.57 11.31 14.17
C ILE A 192 21.95 11.96 14.35
N ASP A 193 22.08 13.26 14.12
CA ASP A 193 23.34 13.99 14.19
C ASP A 193 23.61 14.60 15.58
N ALA A 194 22.68 14.46 16.53
CA ALA A 194 22.92 14.89 17.90
C ALA A 194 24.09 14.07 18.49
N PRO A 195 25.18 14.73 18.95
CA PRO A 195 26.27 14.01 19.58
C PRO A 195 25.78 13.29 20.83
N LEU A 196 26.02 11.98 20.89
CA LEU A 196 25.79 11.12 22.05
C LEU A 196 26.66 11.55 23.23
#